data_3e8bfa2cad1e43ca9e6f3b15a27d3c1b
#
_entry.id   3e8bfa2cad1e43ca9e6f3b15a27d3c1b
#
_cell.length_a   1.000
_cell.length_b   1.000
_cell.length_c   1.000
_cell.angle_alpha   90.00
_cell.angle_beta   90.00
_cell.angle_gamma   90.00
#
_symmetry.space_group_name_H-M   'P 1'
#
loop_
_entity.id
_entity.type
_entity.pdbx_description
1 polymer ?
#
loop_
_entity_poly.entity_id
_entity_poly.type
_entity_poly.pdbx_seq_one_letter_code
_entity_poly.pdbx_strand_id
1 'polypeptide(L)'
;WTVLTKAQRVKFAPICPDFVAEVRSQSDKLPDLLDKMHEYIDNGARLGWLVDPLDKRAYIYRPGHSAEVLEDPEMLSGDPVLSGFVFQIRELWEHAATE
;
A
#
# COMPACT_ATOMS: atom_id res chain seq x y z
N TRP A 1 -10.01 -4.01 -7.83
CA TRP A 1 -9.42 -4.42 -6.90
C TRP A 1 -9.63 -3.67 -5.72
N THR A 2 -9.20 -4.01 -4.78
CA THR A 2 -9.67 -3.54 -3.52
C THR A 2 -8.56 -3.11 -2.59
N VAL A 3 -8.61 -1.87 -2.15
CA VAL A 3 -7.81 -1.45 -1.02
C VAL A 3 -8.49 -2.02 0.22
N LEU A 4 -7.76 -2.78 1.01
CA LEU A 4 -8.32 -3.36 2.23
C LEU A 4 -8.37 -2.32 3.32
N THR A 5 -9.52 -2.21 3.98
CA THR A 5 -9.62 -1.39 5.18
C THR A 5 -9.00 -2.13 6.35
N LYS A 6 -8.72 -1.44 7.44
CA LYS A 6 -8.20 -2.07 8.64
C LYS A 6 -9.14 -3.15 9.16
N ALA A 7 -10.46 -2.89 9.13
CA ALA A 7 -11.44 -3.86 9.59
C ALA A 7 -11.44 -5.12 8.71
N GLN A 8 -11.31 -4.94 7.40
CA GLN A 8 -11.25 -6.07 6.48
C GLN A 8 -9.99 -6.89 6.70
N ARG A 9 -8.85 -6.24 6.92
CA ARG A 9 -7.62 -6.96 7.16
C ARG A 9 -7.68 -7.81 8.43
N VAL A 10 -8.22 -7.27 9.50
CA VAL A 10 -8.39 -8.02 10.74
C VAL A 10 -9.31 -9.21 10.54
N LYS A 11 -10.40 -9.02 9.80
CA LYS A 11 -11.39 -10.06 9.54
C LYS A 11 -10.82 -11.23 8.76
N PHE A 12 -9.90 -10.96 7.84
CA PHE A 12 -9.33 -11.97 6.95
C PHE A 12 -7.89 -12.33 7.31
N ALA A 13 -7.48 -12.06 8.54
CA ALA A 13 -6.10 -12.23 8.99
C ALA A 13 -5.49 -13.62 8.73
N PRO A 14 -6.21 -14.73 8.79
CA PRO A 14 -5.58 -16.04 8.57
C PRO A 14 -5.07 -16.23 7.15
N ILE A 15 -5.56 -15.45 6.18
CA ILE A 15 -5.18 -15.62 4.78
C ILE A 15 -4.55 -14.32 4.31
N CYS A 16 -3.26 -14.37 3.97
CA CYS A 16 -2.58 -13.21 3.42
C CYS A 16 -2.82 -13.17 1.91
N PRO A 17 -3.43 -12.11 1.38
CA PRO A 17 -3.64 -12.01 -0.07
C PRO A 17 -2.31 -11.81 -0.80
N ASP A 18 -2.30 -12.10 -2.11
CA ASP A 18 -1.10 -11.86 -2.93
C ASP A 18 -0.76 -10.39 -3.02
N PHE A 19 -1.76 -9.52 -2.98
CA PHE A 19 -1.58 -8.07 -3.05
C PHE A 19 -2.27 -7.40 -1.86
N VAL A 20 -1.58 -6.46 -1.22
CA VAL A 20 -2.14 -5.65 -0.14
C VAL A 20 -1.86 -4.17 -0.41
N ALA A 21 -2.78 -3.31 -0.02
CA ALA A 21 -2.56 -1.87 -0.09
C ALA A 21 -3.09 -1.22 1.19
N GLU A 22 -2.27 -0.36 1.77
CA GLU A 22 -2.64 0.43 2.95
C GLU A 22 -2.60 1.89 2.58
N VAL A 23 -3.58 2.66 3.05
CA VAL A 23 -3.58 4.10 2.89
C VAL A 23 -3.45 4.72 4.27
N ARG A 24 -2.41 5.52 4.47
CA ARG A 24 -2.17 6.17 5.75
C ARG A 24 -3.21 7.25 6.02
N SER A 25 -3.80 7.22 7.21
CA SER A 25 -4.68 8.28 7.69
C SER A 25 -3.94 9.17 8.68
N GLN A 26 -4.56 10.30 9.07
CA GLN A 26 -3.93 11.23 10.00
C GLN A 26 -3.64 10.62 11.37
N SER A 27 -4.42 9.63 11.78
CA SER A 27 -4.23 8.97 13.08
C SER A 27 -3.18 7.87 13.04
N ASP A 28 -2.74 7.45 11.86
CA ASP A 28 -1.77 6.38 11.72
C ASP A 28 -0.35 6.89 11.90
N LYS A 29 0.45 6.12 12.64
CA LYS A 29 1.88 6.39 12.77
C LYS A 29 2.63 5.65 11.69
N LEU A 30 3.46 6.36 10.95
CA LEU A 30 4.18 5.77 9.81
C LEU A 30 5.03 4.56 10.20
N PRO A 31 5.82 4.57 11.29
CA PRO A 31 6.61 3.39 11.64
C PRO A 31 5.76 2.13 11.84
N ASP A 32 4.57 2.27 12.42
CA ASP A 32 3.68 1.13 12.63
C ASP A 32 3.18 0.56 11.31
N LEU A 33 2.89 1.42 10.34
CA LEU A 33 2.46 0.98 9.02
C LEU A 33 3.59 0.31 8.25
N LEU A 34 4.81 0.82 8.37
CA LEU A 34 5.98 0.20 7.73
C LEU A 34 6.19 -1.21 8.28
N ASP A 35 6.08 -1.38 9.60
CA ASP A 35 6.19 -2.71 10.22
C ASP A 35 5.09 -3.65 9.74
N LYS A 36 3.87 -3.14 9.60
CA LYS A 36 2.75 -3.93 9.12
C LYS A 36 2.98 -4.41 7.68
N MET A 37 3.54 -3.57 6.84
CA MET A 37 3.85 -3.96 5.46
C MET A 37 4.88 -5.08 5.42
N HIS A 38 5.89 -5.03 6.29
CA HIS A 38 6.87 -6.11 6.39
C HIS A 38 6.20 -7.42 6.83
N GLU A 39 5.25 -7.35 7.75
CA GLU A 39 4.50 -8.55 8.17
C GLU A 39 3.72 -9.16 7.02
N TYR A 40 3.08 -8.35 6.19
CA TYR A 40 2.36 -8.88 5.04
C TYR A 40 3.29 -9.63 4.10
N ILE A 41 4.46 -9.06 3.82
CA ILE A 41 5.43 -9.72 2.93
C ILE A 41 5.96 -11.01 3.56
N ASP A 42 6.25 -10.99 4.86
CA ASP A 42 6.73 -12.18 5.57
C ASP A 42 5.68 -13.29 5.58
N ASN A 43 4.41 -12.94 5.51
CA ASN A 43 3.31 -13.90 5.52
C ASN A 43 2.83 -14.30 4.13
N GLY A 44 3.57 -13.93 3.09
CA GLY A 44 3.32 -14.45 1.75
C GLY A 44 2.75 -13.47 0.73
N ALA A 45 2.56 -12.21 1.08
CA ALA A 45 2.13 -11.22 0.10
C ALA A 45 3.23 -11.05 -0.95
N ARG A 46 2.83 -10.94 -2.22
CA ARG A 46 3.77 -10.84 -3.33
C ARG A 46 3.99 -9.39 -3.76
N LEU A 47 3.09 -8.49 -3.40
CA LEU A 47 3.21 -7.07 -3.67
C LEU A 47 2.44 -6.32 -2.59
N GLY A 48 3.05 -5.31 -2.02
CA GLY A 48 2.38 -4.44 -1.06
C GLY A 48 2.64 -2.98 -1.38
N TRP A 49 1.60 -2.15 -1.30
CA TRP A 49 1.72 -0.71 -1.43
C TRP A 49 1.35 -0.06 -0.11
N LEU A 50 2.18 0.84 0.37
CA LEU A 50 1.79 1.77 1.42
C LEU A 50 1.69 3.14 0.79
N VAL A 51 0.47 3.69 0.76
CA VAL A 51 0.20 4.97 0.13
C VAL A 51 0.07 6.01 1.23
N ASP A 52 0.90 7.05 1.18
CA ASP A 52 0.95 8.09 2.20
C ASP A 52 0.54 9.43 1.63
N PRO A 53 -0.75 9.80 1.71
CA PRO A 53 -1.20 11.09 1.18
C PRO A 53 -0.73 12.28 2.02
N LEU A 54 -0.32 12.06 3.28
CA LEU A 54 0.15 13.15 4.12
C LEU A 54 1.49 13.69 3.62
N ASP A 55 2.39 12.79 3.22
CA ASP A 55 3.70 13.14 2.69
C ASP A 55 3.81 13.01 1.19
N LYS A 56 2.72 12.58 0.51
CA LYS A 56 2.67 12.33 -0.93
C LYS A 56 3.77 11.36 -1.38
N ARG A 57 3.83 10.23 -0.69
CA ARG A 57 4.79 9.15 -0.97
C ARG A 57 4.08 7.83 -1.16
N ALA A 58 4.74 6.94 -1.87
CA ALA A 58 4.31 5.55 -1.98
C ALA A 58 5.49 4.64 -1.68
N TYR A 59 5.24 3.59 -0.91
CA TYR A 59 6.24 2.60 -0.56
C TYR A 59 5.83 1.29 -1.21
N ILE A 60 6.72 0.71 -2.02
CA ILE A 60 6.43 -0.51 -2.77
C ILE A 60 7.23 -1.64 -2.13
N TYR A 61 6.53 -2.68 -1.69
CA TYR A 61 7.14 -3.83 -1.02
C TYR A 61 7.03 -5.06 -1.88
N ARG A 62 8.13 -5.79 -2.02
CA ARG A 62 8.18 -7.08 -2.73
C ARG A 62 9.05 -8.04 -1.95
N PRO A 63 8.74 -9.36 -1.99
CA PRO A 63 9.57 -10.35 -1.30
C PRO A 63 11.02 -10.31 -1.80
N GLY A 64 11.97 -10.33 -0.86
CA GLY A 64 13.37 -10.36 -1.21
C GLY A 64 13.97 -9.04 -1.65
N HIS A 65 13.22 -7.95 -1.58
CA HIS A 65 13.70 -6.63 -1.99
C HIS A 65 13.48 -5.62 -0.88
N SER A 66 14.34 -4.60 -0.81
CA SER A 66 14.10 -3.45 0.06
C SER A 66 12.91 -2.66 -0.45
N ALA A 67 12.20 -1.99 0.45
CA ALA A 67 11.08 -1.15 0.05
C ALA A 67 11.55 -0.04 -0.90
N GLU A 68 10.81 0.14 -1.98
CA GLU A 68 11.05 1.24 -2.91
C GLU A 68 10.20 2.43 -2.48
N VAL A 69 10.80 3.62 -2.38
CA VAL A 69 10.10 4.83 -1.96
C VAL A 69 9.98 5.76 -3.15
N LEU A 70 8.74 6.12 -3.49
CA LEU A 70 8.44 7.03 -4.60
C LEU A 70 7.93 8.34 -4.03
N GLU A 71 8.54 9.46 -4.47
CA GLU A 71 8.15 10.80 -4.04
C GLU A 71 7.16 11.37 -5.04
N ASP A 72 5.96 11.71 -4.57
CA ASP A 72 4.90 12.31 -5.40
C ASP A 72 4.71 11.59 -6.74
N PRO A 73 4.53 10.26 -6.72
CA PRO A 73 4.36 9.53 -7.97
C PRO A 73 3.03 9.88 -8.63
N GLU A 74 3.01 9.80 -9.95
CA GLU A 74 1.79 10.02 -10.71
C GLU A 74 0.91 8.79 -10.74
N MET A 75 1.53 7.62 -10.81
CA MET A 75 0.82 6.35 -10.87
C MET A 75 1.67 5.23 -10.27
N LEU A 76 1.01 4.14 -9.92
CA LEU A 76 1.66 2.92 -9.45
C LEU A 76 1.25 1.76 -10.34
N SER A 77 2.21 0.88 -10.67
CA SER A 77 1.95 -0.32 -11.44
C SER A 77 1.80 -1.54 -10.53
N GLY A 78 0.81 -2.36 -10.79
CA GLY A 78 0.60 -3.62 -10.08
C GLY A 78 1.36 -4.81 -10.66
N ASP A 79 2.10 -4.62 -11.75
CA ASP A 79 2.84 -5.70 -12.38
C ASP A 79 3.93 -6.26 -11.47
N PRO A 80 4.23 -7.55 -11.55
CA PRO A 80 3.51 -8.58 -12.34
C PRO A 80 2.34 -9.23 -11.61
N VAL A 81 2.12 -8.91 -10.34
CA VAL A 81 1.10 -9.56 -9.52
C VAL A 81 -0.30 -9.21 -10.02
N LEU A 82 -0.52 -7.93 -10.33
CA LEU A 82 -1.76 -7.45 -10.94
C LEU A 82 -1.42 -6.96 -12.34
N SER A 83 -1.29 -7.90 -13.27
CA SER A 83 -0.81 -7.61 -14.61
C SER A 83 -1.69 -6.59 -15.33
N GLY A 84 -1.06 -5.54 -15.83
CA GLY A 84 -1.75 -4.48 -16.55
C GLY A 84 -2.50 -3.48 -15.67
N PHE A 85 -2.48 -3.65 -14.35
CA PHE A 85 -3.15 -2.72 -13.46
C PHE A 85 -2.27 -1.51 -13.17
N VAL A 86 -2.82 -0.32 -13.36
CA VAL A 86 -2.14 0.94 -13.05
C VAL A 86 -3.06 1.77 -12.18
N PHE A 87 -2.56 2.22 -11.04
CA PHE A 87 -3.33 3.05 -10.11
C PHE A 87 -2.91 4.52 -10.26
N GLN A 88 -3.89 5.38 -10.55
CA GLN A 88 -3.66 6.81 -10.72
C GLN A 88 -3.59 7.49 -9.34
N ILE A 89 -2.46 7.32 -8.68
CA ILE A 89 -2.30 7.74 -7.29
C ILE A 89 -2.41 9.26 -7.12
N ARG A 90 -2.09 10.04 -8.13
CA ARG A 90 -2.18 11.49 -8.04
C ARG A 90 -3.60 11.98 -7.80
N GLU A 91 -4.59 11.25 -8.31
CA GLU A 91 -5.98 11.56 -8.03
C GLU A 91 -6.31 11.41 -6.54
N LEU A 92 -5.69 10.43 -5.89
CA LEU A 92 -5.85 10.26 -4.45
C LEU A 92 -5.33 11.46 -3.69
N TRP A 93 -4.17 12.01 -4.10
CA TRP A 93 -3.62 13.20 -3.45
C TRP A 93 -4.60 14.36 -3.52
N GLU A 94 -5.22 14.56 -4.67
CA GLU A 94 -6.18 15.64 -4.86
C GLU A 94 -7.40 15.49 -3.95
N HIS A 95 -7.92 14.27 -3.85
CA HIS A 95 -9.05 14.01 -2.96
C HIS A 95 -8.67 14.18 -1.50
N ALA A 96 -7.50 13.73 -1.10
CA ALA A 96 -7.05 13.87 0.27
C ALA A 96 -6.87 15.34 0.65
N ALA A 97 -6.44 16.17 -0.30
CA ALA A 97 -6.22 17.59 -0.06
C ALA A 97 -7.52 18.37 0.11
N THR A 98 -8.63 17.87 -0.41
CA THR A 98 -9.92 18.56 -0.31
C THR A 98 -10.70 18.18 0.94
N GLU A 99 -10.26 17.19 1.64
CA GLU A 99 -10.90 16.77 2.89
C GLU A 99 -10.27 17.46 4.10
#